data_e85dccfccddabe72d92130b39b630caa
#
_entry.id   e85dccfccddabe72d92130b39b630caa
#
_cell.length_a   1.000
_cell.length_b   1.000
_cell.length_c   1.000
_cell.angle_alpha   90.00
_cell.angle_beta   90.00
_cell.angle_gamma   90.00
#
_symmetry.space_group_name_H-M   'P 1'
#
loop_
_entity.id
_entity.type
_entity.pdbx_description
1 polymer ?
#
loop_
_entity_poly.entity_id
_entity_poly.type
_entity_poly.pdbx_seq_one_letter_code
_entity_poly.pdbx_strand_id
1 'polypeptide(L)'
;MDFDLRLVRYFVAVADELHFGRAAAKLHISQPALSKQIRKLEADVGEPLLVRDSRHVHLTPRGQQFLAGARQLLTVAEQMNHPRDLNVVRLAHIFELTTSRAVADAYTAANPTVEVIERSMDSARQLEALLDSRLDVAILRVTRQMVADHPAGWHYRLLRLEPMLLVGGPTDPHRDTVSFHDRPVTVFADSPGSGMYNVHGEYVSAFERDTGITLRWLGNPGTFNNCLAAVMRSPEPAFVLEFASYTERYAEVGLPVHQPQEHQPVYPWSIAWRDEQLTEPVAEVLRTALALSHREGWTSPPEGPAPVWLPPDDPTTSLLRPPG
;
A
#
# COMPACT_ATOMS: atom_id res chain seq x y z
N MET A 1 -0.28 -36.93 -7.64
CA MET A 1 -0.12 -36.35 -6.28
C MET A 1 -1.48 -35.75 -5.93
N ASP A 2 -2.22 -36.38 -5.00
CA ASP A 2 -3.53 -35.87 -4.57
C ASP A 2 -3.34 -35.03 -3.30
N PHE A 3 -3.42 -33.73 -3.41
CA PHE A 3 -3.36 -32.86 -2.24
C PHE A 3 -4.76 -32.62 -1.65
N ASP A 4 -4.93 -32.95 -0.38
CA ASP A 4 -6.08 -32.49 0.40
C ASP A 4 -5.90 -30.97 0.66
N LEU A 5 -6.75 -30.15 0.03
CA LEU A 5 -6.73 -28.67 0.19
C LEU A 5 -6.80 -28.23 1.66
N ARG A 6 -7.40 -29.04 2.53
CA ARG A 6 -7.45 -28.77 3.96
C ARG A 6 -6.05 -28.83 4.58
N LEU A 7 -5.20 -29.79 4.17
CA LEU A 7 -3.81 -29.87 4.63
C LEU A 7 -2.99 -28.67 4.15
N VAL A 8 -3.23 -28.22 2.92
CA VAL A 8 -2.60 -27.03 2.35
C VAL A 8 -2.96 -25.79 3.17
N ARG A 9 -4.25 -25.60 3.51
CA ARG A 9 -4.71 -24.50 4.40
C ARG A 9 -4.04 -24.55 5.76
N TYR A 10 -3.90 -25.72 6.35
CA TYR A 10 -3.24 -25.90 7.64
C TYR A 10 -1.76 -25.52 7.58
N PHE A 11 -1.08 -25.88 6.50
CA PHE A 11 0.32 -25.51 6.29
C PHE A 11 0.48 -23.99 6.15
N VAL A 12 -0.35 -23.34 5.30
CA VAL A 12 -0.31 -21.87 5.12
C VAL A 12 -0.54 -21.18 6.46
N ALA A 13 -1.51 -21.60 7.27
CA ALA A 13 -1.75 -21.01 8.59
C ALA A 13 -0.55 -21.15 9.53
N VAL A 14 0.16 -22.28 9.51
CA VAL A 14 1.39 -22.46 10.31
C VAL A 14 2.54 -21.60 9.77
N ALA A 15 2.67 -21.49 8.46
CA ALA A 15 3.68 -20.65 7.80
C ALA A 15 3.50 -19.15 8.10
N ASP A 16 2.25 -18.68 8.13
CA ASP A 16 1.93 -17.29 8.46
C ASP A 16 2.19 -16.96 9.93
N GLU A 17 1.86 -17.88 10.84
CA GLU A 17 1.99 -17.67 12.28
C GLU A 17 3.39 -18.02 12.83
N LEU A 18 4.16 -18.82 12.12
CA LEU A 18 5.43 -19.45 12.57
C LEU A 18 5.31 -20.03 14.00
N HIS A 19 4.09 -20.48 14.36
CA HIS A 19 3.77 -21.00 15.69
C HIS A 19 2.54 -21.91 15.66
N PHE A 20 2.73 -23.19 15.94
CA PHE A 20 1.66 -24.20 15.88
C PHE A 20 0.47 -23.91 16.79
N GLY A 21 0.70 -23.37 18.00
CA GLY A 21 -0.38 -23.05 18.93
C GLY A 21 -1.28 -21.91 18.44
N ARG A 22 -0.69 -20.83 17.90
CA ARG A 22 -1.45 -19.71 17.31
C ARG A 22 -2.19 -20.15 16.07
N ALA A 23 -1.53 -20.89 15.18
CA ALA A 23 -2.18 -21.42 13.98
C ALA A 23 -3.35 -22.37 14.32
N ALA A 24 -3.18 -23.24 15.31
CA ALA A 24 -4.24 -24.15 15.76
C ALA A 24 -5.45 -23.40 16.33
N ALA A 25 -5.20 -22.36 17.15
CA ALA A 25 -6.26 -21.49 17.68
C ALA A 25 -7.04 -20.79 16.56
N LYS A 26 -6.33 -20.23 15.56
CA LYS A 26 -6.93 -19.58 14.37
C LYS A 26 -7.77 -20.55 13.52
N LEU A 27 -7.36 -21.82 13.48
CA LEU A 27 -8.05 -22.88 12.75
C LEU A 27 -9.12 -23.60 13.58
N HIS A 28 -9.32 -23.23 14.84
CA HIS A 28 -10.27 -23.84 15.77
C HIS A 28 -10.06 -25.36 15.95
N ILE A 29 -8.79 -25.81 15.97
CA ILE A 29 -8.41 -27.20 16.21
C ILE A 29 -7.33 -27.31 17.30
N SER A 30 -7.10 -28.52 17.83
CA SER A 30 -6.02 -28.71 18.78
C SER A 30 -4.63 -28.71 18.11
N GLN A 31 -3.62 -28.19 18.81
CA GLN A 31 -2.24 -28.20 18.30
C GLN A 31 -1.72 -29.60 17.95
N PRO A 32 -2.00 -30.69 18.72
CA PRO A 32 -1.62 -32.05 18.32
C PRO A 32 -2.27 -32.51 17.02
N ALA A 33 -3.55 -32.12 16.81
CA ALA A 33 -4.26 -32.44 15.56
C ALA A 33 -3.61 -31.72 14.38
N LEU A 34 -3.34 -30.41 14.50
CA LEU A 34 -2.64 -29.63 13.47
C LEU A 34 -1.26 -30.24 13.15
N SER A 35 -0.48 -30.57 14.18
CA SER A 35 0.85 -31.17 14.01
C SER A 35 0.80 -32.51 13.27
N LYS A 36 -0.24 -33.34 13.51
CA LYS A 36 -0.46 -34.59 12.77
C LYS A 36 -0.79 -34.34 11.30
N GLN A 37 -1.60 -33.35 11.02
CA GLN A 37 -1.99 -33.01 9.64
C GLN A 37 -0.82 -32.44 8.83
N ILE A 38 0.03 -31.62 9.44
CA ILE A 38 1.24 -31.11 8.78
C ILE A 38 2.21 -32.25 8.46
N ARG A 39 2.43 -33.19 9.38
CA ARG A 39 3.27 -34.36 9.10
C ARG A 39 2.71 -35.22 7.94
N LYS A 40 1.38 -35.35 7.85
CA LYS A 40 0.76 -36.01 6.71
C LYS A 40 1.06 -35.29 5.40
N LEU A 41 0.91 -33.94 5.36
CA LEU A 41 1.25 -33.15 4.19
C LEU A 41 2.72 -33.31 3.78
N GLU A 42 3.65 -33.26 4.76
CA GLU A 42 5.08 -33.43 4.50
C GLU A 42 5.37 -34.83 3.94
N ALA A 43 4.66 -35.88 4.42
CA ALA A 43 4.76 -37.23 3.88
C ALA A 43 4.21 -37.33 2.45
N ASP A 44 3.07 -36.65 2.15
CA ASP A 44 2.49 -36.63 0.81
C ASP A 44 3.38 -35.83 -0.19
N VAL A 45 4.09 -34.80 0.28
CA VAL A 45 5.08 -34.02 -0.50
C VAL A 45 6.40 -34.76 -0.65
N GLY A 46 6.74 -35.63 0.30
CA GLY A 46 7.99 -36.43 0.33
C GLY A 46 9.18 -35.69 0.96
N GLU A 47 8.99 -34.45 1.41
CA GLU A 47 10.03 -33.61 2.01
C GLU A 47 9.49 -32.79 3.19
N PRO A 48 10.33 -32.49 4.20
CA PRO A 48 9.96 -31.57 5.27
C PRO A 48 9.73 -30.14 4.73
N LEU A 49 8.61 -29.55 5.09
CA LEU A 49 8.27 -28.16 4.76
C LEU A 49 8.60 -27.19 5.90
N LEU A 50 8.63 -27.72 7.14
CA LEU A 50 8.89 -26.94 8.35
C LEU A 50 10.03 -27.57 9.16
N VAL A 51 10.90 -26.72 9.68
CA VAL A 51 11.87 -27.07 10.72
C VAL A 51 11.32 -26.62 12.06
N ARG A 52 11.41 -27.49 13.07
CA ARG A 52 10.95 -27.21 14.44
C ARG A 52 12.16 -27.39 15.37
N ASP A 53 12.46 -26.34 16.08
CA ASP A 53 13.28 -26.44 17.29
C ASP A 53 12.38 -26.26 18.54
N SER A 54 12.96 -26.29 19.73
CA SER A 54 12.21 -26.19 20.99
C SER A 54 11.49 -24.85 21.21
N ARG A 55 11.75 -23.83 20.39
CA ARG A 55 11.24 -22.47 20.58
C ARG A 55 10.70 -21.85 19.30
N HIS A 56 11.11 -22.30 18.11
CA HIS A 56 10.80 -21.65 16.85
C HIS A 56 10.34 -22.65 15.78
N VAL A 57 9.54 -22.15 14.86
CA VAL A 57 9.13 -22.83 13.64
C VAL A 57 9.62 -21.99 12.46
N HIS A 58 10.33 -22.65 11.54
CA HIS A 58 10.83 -21.99 10.32
C HIS A 58 10.46 -22.81 9.09
N LEU A 59 10.30 -22.14 7.95
CA LEU A 59 10.14 -22.81 6.67
C LEU A 59 11.48 -23.37 6.20
N THR A 60 11.46 -24.58 5.64
CA THR A 60 12.58 -25.10 4.85
C THR A 60 12.64 -24.36 3.50
N PRO A 61 13.75 -24.43 2.74
CA PRO A 61 13.76 -23.93 1.35
C PRO A 61 12.63 -24.54 0.50
N ARG A 62 12.34 -25.84 0.70
CA ARG A 62 11.22 -26.51 0.05
C ARG A 62 9.87 -25.97 0.55
N GLY A 63 9.75 -25.67 1.84
CA GLY A 63 8.57 -25.06 2.45
C GLY A 63 8.27 -23.68 1.88
N GLN A 64 9.30 -22.87 1.61
CA GLN A 64 9.13 -21.55 0.97
C GLN A 64 8.59 -21.67 -0.46
N GLN A 65 9.16 -22.56 -1.26
CA GLN A 65 8.66 -22.85 -2.61
C GLN A 65 7.23 -23.40 -2.58
N PHE A 66 6.96 -24.33 -1.67
CA PHE A 66 5.63 -24.92 -1.51
C PHE A 66 4.60 -23.88 -1.06
N LEU A 67 4.96 -22.92 -0.19
CA LEU A 67 4.07 -21.87 0.31
C LEU A 67 3.54 -20.98 -0.82
N ALA A 68 4.40 -20.61 -1.78
CA ALA A 68 3.98 -19.81 -2.93
C ALA A 68 2.91 -20.54 -3.76
N GLY A 69 3.16 -21.81 -4.12
CA GLY A 69 2.18 -22.62 -4.86
C GLY A 69 0.93 -22.95 -4.04
N ALA A 70 1.08 -23.16 -2.72
CA ALA A 70 -0.05 -23.43 -1.82
C ALA A 70 -1.03 -22.25 -1.75
N ARG A 71 -0.52 -21.03 -1.66
CA ARG A 71 -1.35 -19.82 -1.67
C ARG A 71 -2.11 -19.67 -2.98
N GLN A 72 -1.44 -19.87 -4.12
CA GLN A 72 -2.09 -19.84 -5.44
C GLN A 72 -3.21 -20.89 -5.56
N LEU A 73 -2.93 -22.15 -5.15
CA LEU A 73 -3.91 -23.22 -5.18
C LEU A 73 -5.14 -22.93 -4.33
N LEU A 74 -4.95 -22.40 -3.12
CA LEU A 74 -6.06 -22.02 -2.25
C LEU A 74 -6.88 -20.87 -2.84
N THR A 75 -6.24 -19.91 -3.46
CA THR A 75 -6.92 -18.80 -4.16
C THR A 75 -7.81 -19.33 -5.29
N VAL A 76 -7.27 -20.22 -6.14
CA VAL A 76 -8.05 -20.85 -7.23
C VAL A 76 -9.22 -21.65 -6.67
N ALA A 77 -9.00 -22.43 -5.60
CA ALA A 77 -10.05 -23.22 -4.97
C ALA A 77 -11.16 -22.35 -4.35
N GLU A 78 -10.82 -21.19 -3.79
CA GLU A 78 -11.79 -20.21 -3.29
C GLU A 78 -12.60 -19.59 -4.44
N GLN A 79 -11.96 -19.27 -5.55
CA GLN A 79 -12.61 -18.77 -6.76
C GLN A 79 -13.60 -19.78 -7.35
N MET A 80 -13.28 -21.07 -7.31
CA MET A 80 -14.19 -22.14 -7.77
C MET A 80 -15.39 -22.33 -6.86
N ASN A 81 -15.21 -22.17 -5.54
CA ASN A 81 -16.29 -22.33 -4.57
C ASN A 81 -17.20 -21.09 -4.46
N HIS A 82 -16.68 -19.93 -4.79
CA HIS A 82 -17.40 -18.68 -4.83
C HIS A 82 -17.22 -18.07 -6.22
N PRO A 83 -18.08 -18.42 -7.20
CA PRO A 83 -18.06 -17.76 -8.49
C PRO A 83 -18.12 -16.25 -8.22
N ARG A 84 -17.20 -15.50 -8.85
CA ARG A 84 -17.15 -14.04 -8.68
C ARG A 84 -18.53 -13.49 -8.98
N ASP A 85 -19.08 -12.78 -8.02
CA ASP A 85 -20.22 -11.93 -8.30
C ASP A 85 -19.75 -10.85 -9.28
N LEU A 86 -20.23 -10.93 -10.51
CA LEU A 86 -19.88 -10.00 -11.59
C LEU A 86 -20.35 -8.57 -11.29
N ASN A 87 -21.19 -8.40 -10.26
CA ASN A 87 -21.68 -7.11 -9.80
C ASN A 87 -20.91 -6.57 -8.58
N VAL A 88 -19.79 -7.19 -8.20
CA VAL A 88 -18.96 -6.76 -7.08
C VAL A 88 -17.57 -6.41 -7.57
N VAL A 89 -17.07 -5.24 -7.20
CA VAL A 89 -15.67 -4.80 -7.40
C VAL A 89 -14.98 -4.62 -6.06
N ARG A 90 -13.88 -5.32 -5.85
CA ARG A 90 -13.02 -5.20 -4.66
C ARG A 90 -11.90 -4.22 -4.94
N LEU A 91 -12.01 -3.03 -4.38
CA LEU A 91 -11.05 -1.94 -4.51
C LEU A 91 -10.23 -1.80 -3.23
N ALA A 92 -8.91 -1.80 -3.34
CA ALA A 92 -8.06 -1.43 -2.23
C ALA A 92 -7.43 -0.05 -2.42
N HIS A 93 -7.19 0.60 -1.29
CA HIS A 93 -6.61 1.92 -1.22
C HIS A 93 -5.84 2.15 0.08
N ILE A 94 -5.07 3.22 0.16
CA ILE A 94 -4.47 3.68 1.40
C ILE A 94 -5.54 4.37 2.26
N PHE A 95 -5.46 4.17 3.56
CA PHE A 95 -6.41 4.75 4.52
C PHE A 95 -6.53 6.28 4.37
N GLU A 96 -7.77 6.78 4.36
CA GLU A 96 -8.13 8.20 4.19
C GLU A 96 -7.61 8.87 2.90
N LEU A 97 -7.10 8.14 1.90
CA LEU A 97 -6.65 8.71 0.64
C LEU A 97 -7.83 9.24 -0.17
N THR A 98 -7.87 10.57 -0.40
CA THR A 98 -8.98 11.21 -1.12
C THR A 98 -9.06 10.78 -2.59
N THR A 99 -7.93 10.46 -3.22
CA THR A 99 -7.85 9.97 -4.60
C THR A 99 -8.68 8.70 -4.80
N SER A 100 -8.54 7.71 -3.93
CA SER A 100 -9.29 6.46 -4.03
C SER A 100 -10.77 6.66 -3.77
N ARG A 101 -11.11 7.52 -2.81
CA ARG A 101 -12.50 7.86 -2.52
C ARG A 101 -13.16 8.55 -3.72
N ALA A 102 -12.49 9.50 -4.34
CA ALA A 102 -13.01 10.18 -5.54
C ALA A 102 -13.26 9.20 -6.70
N VAL A 103 -12.39 8.19 -6.88
CA VAL A 103 -12.59 7.13 -7.86
C VAL A 103 -13.79 6.26 -7.50
N ALA A 104 -13.90 5.81 -6.25
CA ALA A 104 -15.01 4.98 -5.79
C ALA A 104 -16.35 5.71 -5.88
N ASP A 105 -16.41 6.96 -5.44
CA ASP A 105 -17.62 7.80 -5.51
C ASP A 105 -18.06 8.04 -6.96
N ALA A 106 -17.13 8.41 -7.86
CA ALA A 106 -17.41 8.62 -9.27
C ALA A 106 -17.91 7.34 -9.97
N TYR A 107 -17.29 6.21 -9.65
CA TYR A 107 -17.72 4.91 -10.20
C TYR A 107 -19.10 4.51 -9.69
N THR A 108 -19.35 4.57 -8.39
CA THR A 108 -20.62 4.20 -7.76
C THR A 108 -21.77 5.06 -8.26
N ALA A 109 -21.54 6.37 -8.45
CA ALA A 109 -22.53 7.28 -9.01
C ALA A 109 -22.95 6.90 -10.43
N ALA A 110 -22.03 6.40 -11.26
CA ALA A 110 -22.29 5.97 -12.62
C ALA A 110 -22.85 4.53 -12.71
N ASN A 111 -22.58 3.68 -11.72
CA ASN A 111 -22.90 2.24 -11.72
C ASN A 111 -23.62 1.81 -10.44
N PRO A 112 -24.84 2.28 -10.18
CA PRO A 112 -25.55 2.06 -8.89
C PRO A 112 -25.94 0.60 -8.62
N THR A 113 -25.83 -0.28 -9.59
CA THR A 113 -26.14 -1.72 -9.47
C THR A 113 -24.93 -2.57 -9.15
N VAL A 114 -23.73 -1.97 -9.13
CA VAL A 114 -22.47 -2.66 -8.79
C VAL A 114 -22.08 -2.32 -7.36
N GLU A 115 -21.83 -3.34 -6.57
CA GLU A 115 -21.30 -3.16 -5.20
C GLU A 115 -19.79 -2.92 -5.25
N VAL A 116 -19.32 -1.85 -4.61
CA VAL A 116 -17.89 -1.59 -4.42
C VAL A 116 -17.52 -1.92 -2.98
N ILE A 117 -16.68 -2.94 -2.81
CA ILE A 117 -16.13 -3.32 -1.51
C ILE A 117 -14.75 -2.66 -1.37
N GLU A 118 -14.69 -1.61 -0.55
CA GLU A 118 -13.45 -0.91 -0.27
C GLU A 118 -12.66 -1.57 0.87
N ARG A 119 -11.34 -1.66 0.72
CA ARG A 119 -10.43 -2.16 1.74
C ARG A 119 -9.22 -1.24 1.87
N SER A 120 -8.91 -0.87 3.11
CA SER A 120 -7.71 -0.08 3.40
C SER A 120 -6.54 -0.99 3.76
N MET A 121 -5.42 -0.84 3.06
CA MET A 121 -4.16 -1.55 3.32
C MET A 121 -2.98 -0.82 2.68
N ASP A 122 -1.77 -1.07 3.17
CA ASP A 122 -0.54 -0.51 2.58
C ASP A 122 -0.27 -1.04 1.17
N SER A 123 0.60 -0.36 0.42
CA SER A 123 0.87 -0.67 -1.00
C SER A 123 1.40 -2.09 -1.22
N ALA A 124 2.23 -2.62 -0.33
CA ALA A 124 2.77 -3.97 -0.47
C ALA A 124 1.67 -5.03 -0.31
N ARG A 125 0.82 -4.87 0.72
CA ARG A 125 -0.32 -5.76 0.95
C ARG A 125 -1.38 -5.66 -0.13
N GLN A 126 -1.57 -4.46 -0.72
CA GLN A 126 -2.46 -4.30 -1.87
C GLN A 126 -1.97 -5.12 -3.05
N LEU A 127 -0.66 -5.07 -3.38
CA LEU A 127 -0.08 -5.85 -4.47
C LEU A 127 -0.20 -7.36 -4.20
N GLU A 128 0.14 -7.83 -3.00
CA GLU A 128 -0.05 -9.24 -2.61
C GLU A 128 -1.51 -9.68 -2.78
N ALA A 129 -2.46 -8.88 -2.28
CA ALA A 129 -3.88 -9.20 -2.37
C ALA A 129 -4.40 -9.18 -3.82
N LEU A 130 -3.85 -8.32 -4.67
CA LEU A 130 -4.14 -8.28 -6.09
C LEU A 130 -3.61 -9.53 -6.80
N LEU A 131 -2.35 -9.92 -6.54
CA LEU A 131 -1.72 -11.11 -7.09
C LEU A 131 -2.42 -12.40 -6.64
N ASP A 132 -2.90 -12.43 -5.40
CA ASP A 132 -3.70 -13.52 -4.82
C ASP A 132 -5.17 -13.50 -5.26
N SER A 133 -5.59 -12.60 -6.16
CA SER A 133 -6.98 -12.46 -6.61
C SER A 133 -7.99 -12.14 -5.50
N ARG A 134 -7.52 -11.61 -4.38
CA ARG A 134 -8.38 -11.12 -3.27
C ARG A 134 -8.88 -9.69 -3.51
N LEU A 135 -8.27 -8.99 -4.47
CA LEU A 135 -8.66 -7.67 -4.96
C LEU A 135 -8.84 -7.71 -6.48
N ASP A 136 -9.64 -6.81 -7.00
CA ASP A 136 -9.83 -6.60 -8.43
C ASP A 136 -9.04 -5.37 -8.91
N VAL A 137 -8.99 -4.32 -8.09
CA VAL A 137 -8.29 -3.06 -8.37
C VAL A 137 -7.56 -2.61 -7.10
N ALA A 138 -6.36 -2.08 -7.28
CA ALA A 138 -5.55 -1.50 -6.21
C ALA A 138 -5.15 -0.05 -6.57
N ILE A 139 -5.19 0.86 -5.59
CA ILE A 139 -4.62 2.21 -5.70
C ILE A 139 -3.45 2.29 -4.74
N LEU A 140 -2.24 2.23 -5.27
CA LEU A 140 -1.00 2.04 -4.52
C LEU A 140 0.15 2.84 -5.13
N ARG A 141 1.22 3.01 -4.36
CA ARG A 141 2.51 3.39 -4.95
C ARG A 141 3.22 2.15 -5.49
N VAL A 142 3.56 2.16 -6.77
CA VAL A 142 4.38 1.14 -7.40
C VAL A 142 5.85 1.49 -7.22
N THR A 143 6.66 0.53 -6.76
CA THR A 143 8.11 0.68 -6.63
C THR A 143 8.84 -0.15 -7.68
N ARG A 144 10.10 0.22 -7.95
CA ARG A 144 10.98 -0.57 -8.83
C ARG A 144 11.13 -2.01 -8.32
N GLN A 145 11.19 -2.20 -7.00
CA GLN A 145 11.33 -3.52 -6.40
C GLN A 145 10.09 -4.37 -6.67
N MET A 146 8.87 -3.82 -6.52
CA MET A 146 7.63 -4.53 -6.84
C MET A 146 7.60 -5.01 -8.30
N VAL A 147 8.05 -4.18 -9.23
CA VAL A 147 8.12 -4.54 -10.66
C VAL A 147 9.18 -5.61 -10.91
N ALA A 148 10.31 -5.56 -10.21
CA ALA A 148 11.38 -6.55 -10.33
C ALA A 148 11.00 -7.91 -9.77
N ASP A 149 10.32 -7.93 -8.60
CA ASP A 149 9.87 -9.15 -7.94
C ASP A 149 8.69 -9.82 -8.66
N HIS A 150 7.87 -9.03 -9.35
CA HIS A 150 6.68 -9.49 -10.06
C HIS A 150 6.67 -8.93 -11.50
N PRO A 151 7.54 -9.45 -12.41
CA PRO A 151 7.71 -8.89 -13.75
C PRO A 151 6.53 -9.15 -14.70
N ALA A 152 5.57 -9.98 -14.29
CA ALA A 152 4.40 -10.34 -15.09
C ALA A 152 3.18 -10.63 -14.24
N GLY A 153 2.00 -10.70 -14.86
CA GLY A 153 0.75 -11.12 -14.23
C GLY A 153 -0.07 -9.97 -13.62
N TRP A 154 0.39 -8.74 -13.74
CA TRP A 154 -0.33 -7.55 -13.32
C TRP A 154 0.06 -6.34 -14.16
N HIS A 155 -0.81 -5.33 -14.15
CA HIS A 155 -0.62 -4.06 -14.86
C HIS A 155 -0.80 -2.90 -13.90
N TYR A 156 -0.20 -1.77 -14.23
CA TYR A 156 -0.42 -0.53 -13.50
C TYR A 156 -0.32 0.67 -14.43
N ARG A 157 -1.01 1.75 -14.04
CA ARG A 157 -0.88 3.06 -14.68
C ARG A 157 -0.82 4.14 -13.61
N LEU A 158 -0.03 5.17 -13.87
CA LEU A 158 -0.02 6.36 -13.05
C LEU A 158 -1.43 6.97 -13.03
N LEU A 159 -1.93 7.21 -11.83
CA LEU A 159 -3.23 7.83 -11.58
C LEU A 159 -3.09 9.27 -11.12
N ARG A 160 -2.13 9.56 -10.23
CA ARG A 160 -1.91 10.87 -9.66
C ARG A 160 -0.46 11.10 -9.24
N LEU A 161 0.06 12.30 -9.55
CA LEU A 161 1.26 12.87 -8.94
C LEU A 161 0.80 13.79 -7.82
N GLU A 162 0.79 13.29 -6.60
CA GLU A 162 0.28 14.05 -5.47
C GLU A 162 1.37 14.88 -4.81
N PRO A 163 1.26 16.23 -4.80
CA PRO A 163 2.24 17.07 -4.14
C PRO A 163 2.26 16.80 -2.63
N MET A 164 3.44 16.90 -2.02
CA MET A 164 3.56 16.96 -0.57
C MET A 164 3.89 18.40 -0.17
N LEU A 165 3.15 18.92 0.79
CA LEU A 165 3.20 20.31 1.24
C LEU A 165 3.67 20.38 2.70
N LEU A 166 4.06 21.56 3.14
CA LEU A 166 4.51 21.81 4.50
C LEU A 166 3.39 22.46 5.32
N VAL A 167 2.94 21.75 6.36
CA VAL A 167 1.93 22.26 7.31
C VAL A 167 2.66 22.87 8.49
N GLY A 168 2.35 24.13 8.80
CA GLY A 168 2.90 24.85 9.95
C GLY A 168 2.10 24.62 11.24
N GLY A 169 2.61 25.16 12.35
CA GLY A 169 1.94 25.12 13.65
C GLY A 169 0.87 26.23 13.80
N PRO A 170 0.09 26.20 14.89
CA PRO A 170 -1.05 27.12 15.10
C PRO A 170 -0.66 28.60 15.26
N THR A 171 0.60 28.87 15.55
CA THR A 171 1.13 30.25 15.68
C THR A 171 1.91 30.73 14.47
N ASP A 172 2.01 29.92 13.44
CA ASP A 172 2.80 30.25 12.27
C ASP A 172 2.03 31.22 11.36
N PRO A 173 2.75 32.20 10.76
CA PRO A 173 2.12 33.09 9.81
C PRO A 173 1.81 32.34 8.51
N HIS A 174 0.72 32.71 7.86
CA HIS A 174 0.43 32.25 6.51
C HIS A 174 1.47 32.82 5.55
N ARG A 175 2.14 31.94 4.81
CA ARG A 175 3.07 32.28 3.73
C ARG A 175 2.77 31.33 2.56
N ASP A 176 2.96 31.80 1.34
CA ASP A 176 2.77 30.94 0.16
C ASP A 176 3.84 29.86 0.10
N THR A 177 5.08 30.22 0.47
CA THR A 177 6.23 29.31 0.42
C THR A 177 7.08 29.39 1.68
N VAL A 178 7.72 28.26 2.04
CA VAL A 178 8.70 28.18 3.12
C VAL A 178 9.87 27.25 2.73
N SER A 179 11.02 27.45 3.36
CA SER A 179 12.18 26.59 3.18
C SER A 179 12.14 25.38 4.11
N PHE A 180 12.61 24.23 3.62
CA PHE A 180 12.85 23.07 4.47
C PHE A 180 13.89 23.34 5.56
N HIS A 181 14.71 24.39 5.40
CA HIS A 181 15.76 24.79 6.34
C HIS A 181 15.29 25.81 7.38
N ASP A 182 14.08 26.36 7.25
CA ASP A 182 13.56 27.35 8.21
C ASP A 182 13.32 26.71 9.59
N ARG A 183 12.93 25.43 9.63
CA ARG A 183 12.61 24.68 10.84
C ARG A 183 12.78 23.17 10.63
N PRO A 184 12.84 22.38 11.72
CA PRO A 184 12.74 20.93 11.61
C PRO A 184 11.46 20.50 10.89
N VAL A 185 11.59 19.51 10.00
CA VAL A 185 10.45 18.94 9.27
C VAL A 185 10.15 17.56 9.80
N THR A 186 8.91 17.34 10.18
CA THR A 186 8.39 16.08 10.69
C THR A 186 7.70 15.30 9.58
N VAL A 187 7.81 13.99 9.62
CA VAL A 187 7.05 13.07 8.76
C VAL A 187 6.34 12.01 9.61
N PHE A 188 5.12 11.69 9.23
CA PHE A 188 4.34 10.60 9.80
C PHE A 188 4.59 9.31 9.02
N ALA A 189 5.80 8.80 9.14
CA ALA A 189 6.25 7.57 8.51
C ALA A 189 7.08 6.73 9.49
N ASP A 190 7.04 5.43 9.34
CA ASP A 190 7.85 4.50 10.12
C ASP A 190 9.27 4.51 9.60
N SER A 191 10.24 4.70 10.51
CA SER A 191 11.66 4.84 10.18
C SER A 191 12.29 3.54 9.69
N PRO A 192 13.39 3.61 8.93
CA PRO A 192 14.19 2.44 8.59
C PRO A 192 14.59 1.66 9.85
N GLY A 193 14.43 0.33 9.80
CA GLY A 193 14.71 -0.56 10.94
C GLY A 193 13.54 -0.75 11.91
N SER A 194 12.45 0.00 11.79
CA SER A 194 11.19 -0.35 12.46
C SER A 194 10.54 -1.56 11.78
N GLY A 195 9.87 -2.42 12.56
CA GLY A 195 9.13 -3.55 11.99
C GLY A 195 7.92 -3.16 11.14
N MET A 196 7.62 -1.85 11.05
CA MET A 196 6.49 -1.28 10.30
C MET A 196 6.94 -0.45 9.09
N TYR A 197 8.25 -0.44 8.79
CA TYR A 197 8.79 0.26 7.63
C TYR A 197 8.15 -0.24 6.33
N ASN A 198 7.72 0.69 5.49
CA ASN A 198 6.91 0.39 4.32
C ASN A 198 7.29 1.28 3.12
N VAL A 199 6.55 1.14 2.03
CA VAL A 199 6.75 1.88 0.77
C VAL A 199 6.73 3.41 0.96
N HIS A 200 5.95 3.94 1.91
CA HIS A 200 5.97 5.37 2.23
C HIS A 200 7.29 5.75 2.94
N GLY A 201 7.73 4.94 3.90
CA GLY A 201 9.04 5.13 4.55
C GLY A 201 10.20 5.08 3.54
N GLU A 202 10.15 4.16 2.56
CA GLU A 202 11.16 4.10 1.47
C GLU A 202 11.21 5.40 0.66
N TYR A 203 10.05 5.96 0.31
CA TYR A 203 9.96 7.23 -0.39
C TYR A 203 10.58 8.37 0.41
N VAL A 204 10.24 8.49 1.68
CA VAL A 204 10.75 9.52 2.58
C VAL A 204 12.26 9.38 2.79
N SER A 205 12.77 8.14 2.96
CA SER A 205 14.21 7.88 3.06
C SER A 205 14.97 8.25 1.78
N ALA A 206 14.36 8.01 0.61
CA ALA A 206 14.94 8.42 -0.66
C ALA A 206 15.02 9.96 -0.75
N PHE A 207 13.95 10.65 -0.31
CA PHE A 207 13.92 12.10 -0.28
C PHE A 207 15.04 12.70 0.60
N GLU A 208 15.20 12.20 1.84
CA GLU A 208 16.30 12.63 2.73
C GLU A 208 17.67 12.41 2.08
N ARG A 209 17.91 11.23 1.55
CA ARG A 209 19.20 10.86 0.96
C ARG A 209 19.55 11.72 -0.25
N ASP A 210 18.59 11.96 -1.14
CA ASP A 210 18.83 12.61 -2.42
C ASP A 210 18.90 14.14 -2.30
N THR A 211 18.19 14.71 -1.31
CA THR A 211 18.12 16.17 -1.10
C THR A 211 19.04 16.66 0.02
N GLY A 212 19.47 15.78 0.93
CA GLY A 212 20.21 16.14 2.14
C GLY A 212 19.35 16.82 3.21
N ILE A 213 18.04 16.93 3.02
CA ILE A 213 17.09 17.47 4.00
C ILE A 213 16.90 16.41 5.10
N THR A 214 17.18 16.78 6.35
CA THR A 214 16.97 15.88 7.49
C THR A 214 15.53 15.96 7.99
N LEU A 215 14.87 14.82 8.11
CA LEU A 215 13.51 14.71 8.57
C LEU A 215 13.43 14.10 9.98
N ARG A 216 12.43 14.52 10.76
CA ARG A 216 12.09 13.95 12.07
C ARG A 216 11.01 12.90 11.89
N TRP A 217 11.31 11.65 12.13
CA TRP A 217 10.40 10.52 11.99
C TRP A 217 9.60 10.30 13.26
N LEU A 218 8.26 10.38 13.19
CA LEU A 218 7.36 10.17 14.34
C LEU A 218 6.56 8.88 14.29
N GLY A 219 6.82 8.00 13.31
CA GLY A 219 6.00 6.82 13.05
C GLY A 219 4.65 7.18 12.41
N ASN A 220 3.85 6.17 12.11
CA ASN A 220 2.52 6.37 11.54
C ASN A 220 1.46 6.39 12.66
N PRO A 221 0.81 7.54 12.94
CA PRO A 221 -0.23 7.64 13.98
C PRO A 221 -1.56 6.97 13.61
N GLY A 222 -1.70 6.50 12.39
CA GLY A 222 -2.84 5.72 11.89
C GLY A 222 -4.05 6.54 11.45
N THR A 223 -4.32 7.71 12.04
CA THR A 223 -5.46 8.56 11.67
C THR A 223 -5.07 10.03 11.60
N PHE A 224 -5.79 10.80 10.75
CA PHE A 224 -5.60 12.25 10.68
C PHE A 224 -5.71 12.94 12.03
N ASN A 225 -6.69 12.57 12.86
CA ASN A 225 -6.86 13.18 14.18
C ASN A 225 -5.64 12.98 15.08
N ASN A 226 -4.97 11.84 14.98
CA ASN A 226 -3.75 11.59 15.73
C ASN A 226 -2.57 12.41 15.17
N CYS A 227 -2.47 12.56 13.84
CA CYS A 227 -1.50 13.44 13.20
C CYS A 227 -1.71 14.89 13.66
N LEU A 228 -2.95 15.41 13.58
CA LEU A 228 -3.31 16.74 14.04
C LEU A 228 -2.96 16.93 15.52
N ALA A 229 -3.30 15.97 16.37
CA ALA A 229 -2.97 16.03 17.79
C ALA A 229 -1.46 16.06 18.05
N ALA A 230 -0.65 15.39 17.22
CA ALA A 230 0.80 15.45 17.32
C ALA A 230 1.35 16.82 16.92
N VAL A 231 0.82 17.43 15.85
CA VAL A 231 1.16 18.80 15.42
C VAL A 231 0.80 19.81 16.52
N MET A 232 -0.43 19.77 17.04
CA MET A 232 -0.92 20.71 18.05
C MET A 232 -0.20 20.63 19.39
N ARG A 233 0.38 19.47 19.72
CA ARG A 233 1.11 19.24 20.98
C ARG A 233 2.62 19.34 20.83
N SER A 234 3.13 19.63 19.64
CA SER A 234 4.58 19.74 19.43
C SER A 234 5.15 20.87 20.30
N PRO A 235 6.13 20.58 21.18
CA PRO A 235 6.72 21.61 22.05
C PRO A 235 7.62 22.58 21.28
N GLU A 236 8.09 22.18 20.11
CA GLU A 236 8.96 22.96 19.24
C GLU A 236 8.26 23.24 17.92
N PRO A 237 8.35 24.47 17.39
CA PRO A 237 7.85 24.79 16.06
C PRO A 237 8.52 23.90 15.01
N ALA A 238 7.75 23.12 14.31
CA ALA A 238 8.20 22.24 13.23
C ALA A 238 7.19 22.29 12.10
N PHE A 239 7.63 22.08 10.86
CA PHE A 239 6.73 21.77 9.76
C PHE A 239 6.40 20.29 9.76
N VAL A 240 5.26 19.95 9.17
CA VAL A 240 4.92 18.56 8.83
C VAL A 240 4.85 18.44 7.32
N LEU A 241 5.59 17.49 6.76
CA LEU A 241 5.49 17.16 5.34
C LEU A 241 4.31 16.21 5.14
N GLU A 242 3.29 16.66 4.41
CA GLU A 242 2.01 15.98 4.30
C GLU A 242 1.49 15.99 2.86
N PHE A 243 0.67 15.02 2.50
CA PHE A 243 0.01 14.95 1.20
C PHE A 243 -0.95 16.14 1.00
N ALA A 244 -0.95 16.73 -0.19
CA ALA A 244 -1.83 17.85 -0.51
C ALA A 244 -3.31 17.54 -0.23
N SER A 245 -3.76 16.31 -0.48
CA SER A 245 -5.13 15.88 -0.20
C SER A 245 -5.50 15.90 1.30
N TYR A 246 -4.53 15.86 2.21
CA TYR A 246 -4.77 15.96 3.65
C TYR A 246 -4.65 17.40 4.16
N THR A 247 -3.94 18.28 3.42
CA THR A 247 -3.68 19.64 3.89
C THR A 247 -4.93 20.50 3.98
N GLU A 248 -5.97 20.22 3.21
CA GLU A 248 -7.28 20.88 3.34
C GLU A 248 -7.85 20.75 4.76
N ARG A 249 -7.75 19.55 5.35
CA ARG A 249 -8.22 19.26 6.72
C ARG A 249 -7.40 20.01 7.79
N TYR A 250 -6.11 20.25 7.55
CA TYR A 250 -5.30 21.09 8.42
C TYR A 250 -5.67 22.57 8.28
N ALA A 251 -5.94 23.02 7.06
CA ALA A 251 -6.39 24.39 6.80
C ALA A 251 -7.77 24.69 7.43
N GLU A 252 -8.70 23.74 7.42
CA GLU A 252 -10.01 23.84 8.08
C GLU A 252 -9.92 24.12 9.58
N VAL A 253 -8.86 23.64 10.23
CA VAL A 253 -8.61 23.92 11.66
C VAL A 253 -7.65 25.09 11.89
N GLY A 254 -7.37 25.87 10.84
CA GLY A 254 -6.59 27.11 10.91
C GLY A 254 -5.08 26.95 10.89
N LEU A 255 -4.56 25.77 10.54
CA LEU A 255 -3.13 25.58 10.37
C LEU A 255 -2.69 26.05 8.98
N PRO A 256 -1.58 26.81 8.87
CA PRO A 256 -1.10 27.30 7.59
C PRO A 256 -0.46 26.17 6.76
N VAL A 257 -0.73 26.18 5.48
CA VAL A 257 -0.16 25.24 4.49
C VAL A 257 0.72 26.04 3.53
N HIS A 258 1.90 25.50 3.25
CA HIS A 258 2.93 26.19 2.47
C HIS A 258 3.48 25.27 1.38
N GLN A 259 3.85 25.86 0.24
CA GLN A 259 4.66 25.18 -0.77
C GLN A 259 6.15 25.19 -0.36
N PRO A 260 6.89 24.12 -0.58
CA PRO A 260 8.34 24.11 -0.34
C PRO A 260 9.08 24.90 -1.41
N GLN A 261 10.25 25.49 -1.04
CA GLN A 261 11.04 26.35 -1.94
C GLN A 261 12.13 25.58 -2.70
N GLU A 262 12.73 24.54 -2.12
CA GLU A 262 13.90 23.88 -2.70
C GLU A 262 13.54 22.71 -3.59
N HIS A 263 12.62 21.86 -3.12
CA HIS A 263 12.18 20.64 -3.78
C HIS A 263 10.69 20.47 -3.57
N GLN A 264 9.93 20.21 -4.64
CA GLN A 264 8.52 19.83 -4.57
C GLN A 264 8.41 18.31 -4.63
N PRO A 265 8.38 17.59 -3.48
CA PRO A 265 8.18 16.15 -3.53
C PRO A 265 6.77 15.85 -4.02
N VAL A 266 6.67 14.89 -4.95
CA VAL A 266 5.40 14.39 -5.45
C VAL A 266 5.32 12.89 -5.24
N TYR A 267 4.19 12.43 -4.74
CA TYR A 267 3.99 11.01 -4.46
C TYR A 267 3.16 10.38 -5.59
N PRO A 268 3.70 9.39 -6.31
CA PRO A 268 3.02 8.79 -7.46
C PRO A 268 2.05 7.71 -7.00
N TRP A 269 0.77 7.96 -7.13
CA TRP A 269 -0.28 6.96 -6.98
C TRP A 269 -0.58 6.32 -8.31
N SER A 270 -0.59 4.99 -8.33
CA SER A 270 -0.94 4.19 -9.52
C SER A 270 -2.19 3.37 -9.26
N ILE A 271 -2.97 3.16 -10.31
CA ILE A 271 -4.03 2.16 -10.33
C ILE A 271 -3.48 0.87 -10.93
N ALA A 272 -3.74 -0.27 -10.28
CA ALA A 272 -3.23 -1.56 -10.70
C ALA A 272 -4.33 -2.62 -10.76
N TRP A 273 -4.16 -3.59 -11.69
CA TRP A 273 -5.12 -4.68 -11.95
C TRP A 273 -4.43 -5.90 -12.55
N ARG A 274 -5.17 -6.99 -12.73
CA ARG A 274 -4.73 -8.20 -13.45
C ARG A 274 -5.66 -8.49 -14.63
N ASP A 275 -5.12 -8.95 -15.76
CA ASP A 275 -5.91 -9.30 -16.95
C ASP A 275 -6.91 -10.43 -16.67
N GLU A 276 -6.50 -11.42 -15.87
CA GLU A 276 -7.36 -12.55 -15.47
C GLU A 276 -8.59 -12.11 -14.65
N GLN A 277 -8.58 -10.88 -14.15
CA GLN A 277 -9.63 -10.30 -13.33
C GLN A 277 -10.39 -9.17 -14.03
N LEU A 278 -10.03 -8.87 -15.28
CA LEU A 278 -10.60 -7.78 -16.06
C LEU A 278 -12.01 -8.12 -16.53
N THR A 279 -12.97 -8.07 -15.60
CA THR A 279 -14.42 -8.11 -15.91
C THR A 279 -14.87 -6.74 -16.40
N GLU A 280 -16.09 -6.66 -17.00
CA GLU A 280 -16.62 -5.36 -17.44
C GLU A 280 -16.73 -4.33 -16.31
N PRO A 281 -17.23 -4.65 -15.10
CA PRO A 281 -17.22 -3.71 -13.98
C PRO A 281 -15.80 -3.22 -13.60
N VAL A 282 -14.80 -4.11 -13.60
CA VAL A 282 -13.40 -3.76 -13.33
C VAL A 282 -12.85 -2.83 -14.42
N ALA A 283 -13.08 -3.15 -15.69
CA ALA A 283 -12.69 -2.30 -16.82
C ALA A 283 -13.34 -0.90 -16.73
N GLU A 284 -14.58 -0.81 -16.27
CA GLU A 284 -15.28 0.45 -16.07
C GLU A 284 -14.69 1.27 -14.92
N VAL A 285 -14.29 0.63 -13.80
CA VAL A 285 -13.53 1.33 -12.73
C VAL A 285 -12.25 1.93 -13.28
N LEU A 286 -11.49 1.19 -14.10
CA LEU A 286 -10.26 1.69 -14.70
C LEU A 286 -10.53 2.88 -15.64
N ARG A 287 -11.56 2.79 -16.50
CA ARG A 287 -11.96 3.89 -17.38
C ARG A 287 -12.37 5.14 -16.58
N THR A 288 -13.19 4.96 -15.54
CA THR A 288 -13.63 6.04 -14.65
C THR A 288 -12.46 6.70 -13.94
N ALA A 289 -11.54 5.91 -13.36
CA ALA A 289 -10.37 6.41 -12.67
C ALA A 289 -9.44 7.22 -13.60
N LEU A 290 -9.15 6.70 -14.78
CA LEU A 290 -8.28 7.37 -15.75
C LEU A 290 -8.95 8.62 -16.36
N ALA A 291 -10.25 8.59 -16.62
CA ALA A 291 -11.00 9.76 -17.07
C ALA A 291 -11.04 10.85 -15.98
N LEU A 292 -11.24 10.47 -14.72
CA LEU A 292 -11.16 11.38 -13.58
C LEU A 292 -9.77 12.00 -13.47
N SER A 293 -8.73 11.18 -13.52
CA SER A 293 -7.34 11.61 -13.49
C SER A 293 -7.02 12.63 -14.57
N HIS A 294 -7.47 12.39 -15.78
CA HIS A 294 -7.28 13.32 -16.91
C HIS A 294 -8.07 14.64 -16.71
N ARG A 295 -9.33 14.55 -16.29
CA ARG A 295 -10.19 15.72 -16.09
C ARG A 295 -9.66 16.64 -14.99
N GLU A 296 -9.16 16.05 -13.90
CA GLU A 296 -8.62 16.78 -12.75
C GLU A 296 -7.13 17.16 -12.91
N GLY A 297 -6.50 16.78 -14.04
CA GLY A 297 -5.08 17.05 -14.28
C GLY A 297 -4.12 16.35 -13.31
N TRP A 298 -4.54 15.23 -12.71
CA TRP A 298 -3.82 14.57 -11.63
C TRP A 298 -2.43 14.06 -12.01
N THR A 299 -2.17 13.79 -13.28
CA THR A 299 -0.86 13.33 -13.77
C THR A 299 0.04 14.47 -14.24
N SER A 300 -0.45 15.70 -14.24
CA SER A 300 0.39 16.87 -14.52
C SER A 300 1.27 17.18 -13.32
N PRO A 301 2.56 17.50 -13.54
CA PRO A 301 3.39 18.00 -12.46
C PRO A 301 2.76 19.23 -11.81
N PRO A 302 2.80 19.36 -10.47
CA PRO A 302 2.25 20.53 -9.80
C PRO A 302 3.00 21.80 -10.22
N GLU A 303 2.26 22.88 -10.39
CA GLU A 303 2.84 24.20 -10.58
C GLU A 303 3.34 24.75 -9.24
N GLY A 304 4.54 25.31 -9.22
CA GLY A 304 5.12 25.86 -8.00
C GLY A 304 6.53 26.40 -8.20
N PRO A 305 7.11 27.06 -7.18
CA PRO A 305 8.44 27.67 -7.27
C PRO A 305 9.58 26.64 -7.27
N ALA A 306 9.35 25.48 -6.68
CA ALA A 306 10.38 24.45 -6.52
C ALA A 306 10.36 23.43 -7.66
N PRO A 307 11.53 22.90 -8.06
CA PRO A 307 11.59 21.79 -9.00
C PRO A 307 10.93 20.55 -8.40
N VAL A 308 10.15 19.86 -9.23
CA VAL A 308 9.51 18.59 -8.84
C VAL A 308 10.57 17.52 -8.56
N TRP A 309 10.42 16.83 -7.43
CA TRP A 309 11.27 15.72 -7.04
C TRP A 309 10.47 14.40 -6.97
N LEU A 310 11.05 13.38 -7.58
CA LEU A 310 10.69 11.96 -7.45
C LEU A 310 11.98 11.14 -7.26
N PRO A 311 11.93 9.98 -6.60
CA PRO A 311 13.08 9.08 -6.59
C PRO A 311 13.58 8.82 -8.02
N PRO A 312 14.90 8.89 -8.29
CA PRO A 312 15.44 8.72 -9.64
C PRO A 312 15.13 7.35 -10.28
N ASP A 313 14.90 6.34 -9.43
CA ASP A 313 14.58 4.97 -9.82
C ASP A 313 13.08 4.65 -9.77
N ASP A 314 12.23 5.64 -9.50
CA ASP A 314 10.78 5.44 -9.52
C ASP A 314 10.30 5.09 -10.93
N PRO A 315 9.46 4.06 -11.11
CA PRO A 315 8.95 3.65 -12.42
C PRO A 315 8.23 4.75 -13.19
N THR A 316 7.74 5.78 -12.50
CA THR A 316 6.99 6.90 -13.08
C THR A 316 7.87 8.10 -13.47
N THR A 317 9.16 8.09 -13.13
CA THR A 317 10.07 9.22 -13.38
C THR A 317 10.19 9.57 -14.89
N SER A 318 10.05 8.59 -15.77
CA SER A 318 10.06 8.83 -17.22
C SER A 318 8.93 9.73 -17.71
N LEU A 319 7.83 9.81 -16.96
CA LEU A 319 6.65 10.61 -17.30
C LEU A 319 6.86 12.11 -16.99
N LEU A 320 7.85 12.47 -16.18
CA LEU A 320 8.19 13.85 -15.85
C LEU A 320 9.20 14.48 -16.82
N ARG A 321 9.81 13.70 -17.70
CA ARG A 321 10.72 14.23 -18.70
C ARG A 321 9.90 14.89 -19.81
N PRO A 322 10.20 16.15 -20.19
CA PRO A 322 9.56 16.74 -21.35
C PRO A 322 9.80 15.85 -22.57
N PRO A 323 8.84 15.70 -23.49
CA PRO A 323 9.06 15.00 -24.73
C PRO A 323 10.24 15.67 -25.45
N GLY A 324 11.30 14.88 -25.73
CA GLY A 324 12.51 15.35 -26.39
C GLY A 324 12.26 15.77 -27.83
#